data_6377d8fd358e1341976730f83f2fecc1
#
_entry.id   6377d8fd358e1341976730f83f2fecc1
#
_cell.length_a   1.000
_cell.length_b   1.000
_cell.length_c   1.000
_cell.angle_alpha   90.00
_cell.angle_beta   90.00
_cell.angle_gamma   90.00
#
_symmetry.space_group_name_H-M   'P 1'
#
loop_
_entity.id
_entity.type
_entity.pdbx_description
1 polymer ?
#
loop_
_entity_poly.entity_id
_entity_poly.type
_entity_poly.pdbx_seq_one_letter_code
_entity_poly.pdbx_strand_id
1 'polypeptide(L)'
;LQALDLAGYKHNLYSVKDSYADKLLEYYRMQANRVNADYFYCFNNLIENRPVPYIYIYDRHECNNKDTINLVEINKQLWTLGEIALAVIIYEDGFKILDTRNPIKSVKKKPEPSFLDGISVIREIDSCLKKRIFEGRILEESPADYISVSPYQKLLDHIEKYVLNKNKQIGCELELLKKLLVKFILIKYLEEQVD
;
A
#
# COMPACT_ATOMS: atom_id res chain seq x y z
N LEU A 1 -5.82 19.50 1.10
CA LEU A 1 -4.50 19.49 1.76
C LEU A 1 -4.35 20.52 2.88
N GLN A 2 -4.99 21.71 2.80
CA GLN A 2 -4.95 22.71 3.88
C GLN A 2 -5.42 22.13 5.22
N ALA A 3 -6.39 21.20 5.19
CA ALA A 3 -6.91 20.54 6.38
C ALA A 3 -5.88 19.67 7.12
N LEU A 4 -4.84 19.15 6.44
CA LEU A 4 -3.80 18.34 7.06
C LEU A 4 -2.73 19.18 7.78
N ASP A 5 -2.65 20.49 7.47
CA ASP A 5 -1.60 21.38 8.01
C ASP A 5 -0.21 20.71 8.02
N LEU A 6 0.29 20.37 6.82
CA LEU A 6 1.57 19.67 6.62
C LEU A 6 2.77 20.62 6.57
N ALA A 7 2.74 21.77 7.27
CA ALA A 7 3.77 22.81 7.14
C ALA A 7 5.21 22.27 7.34
N GLY A 8 5.41 21.31 8.26
CA GLY A 8 6.72 20.70 8.51
C GLY A 8 7.08 19.52 7.58
N TYR A 9 6.13 19.03 6.76
CA TYR A 9 6.30 17.80 5.99
C TYR A 9 6.19 18.00 4.48
N LYS A 10 5.98 19.24 4.01
CA LYS A 10 5.76 19.58 2.59
C LYS A 10 6.90 19.18 1.67
N HIS A 11 8.12 19.16 2.15
CA HIS A 11 9.31 18.86 1.36
C HIS A 11 9.36 17.40 0.85
N ASN A 12 8.60 16.51 1.46
CA ASN A 12 8.50 15.10 1.08
C ASN A 12 7.15 14.74 0.45
N LEU A 13 6.32 15.75 0.18
CA LEU A 13 5.01 15.60 -0.42
C LEU A 13 5.06 15.97 -1.90
N TYR A 14 4.60 15.07 -2.74
CA TYR A 14 4.65 15.17 -4.19
C TYR A 14 3.24 15.06 -4.78
N SER A 15 2.92 15.91 -5.76
CA SER A 15 1.64 15.87 -6.46
C SER A 15 1.69 14.91 -7.64
N VAL A 16 0.64 14.14 -7.85
CA VAL A 16 0.52 13.27 -9.03
C VAL A 16 0.32 14.07 -10.32
N LYS A 17 -0.14 15.32 -10.22
CA LYS A 17 -0.35 16.23 -11.37
C LYS A 17 0.94 16.86 -11.90
N ASP A 18 2.01 16.86 -11.09
CA ASP A 18 3.29 17.41 -11.47
C ASP A 18 4.12 16.38 -12.23
N SER A 19 5.15 16.84 -12.94
CA SER A 19 6.15 15.98 -13.58
C SER A 19 7.48 16.13 -12.87
N TYR A 20 8.23 15.06 -12.74
CA TYR A 20 9.51 15.05 -12.00
C TYR A 20 10.67 14.67 -12.91
N ALA A 21 11.75 15.47 -12.85
CA ALA A 21 12.99 15.18 -13.57
C ALA A 21 13.71 13.94 -12.99
N ASP A 22 13.53 13.67 -11.72
CA ASP A 22 14.02 12.45 -11.08
C ASP A 22 13.18 11.24 -11.55
N LYS A 23 13.86 10.26 -12.16
CA LYS A 23 13.23 9.06 -12.72
C LYS A 23 12.51 8.21 -11.69
N LEU A 24 13.00 8.19 -10.45
CA LEU A 24 12.40 7.41 -9.37
C LEU A 24 11.12 8.08 -8.87
N LEU A 25 11.14 9.39 -8.68
CA LEU A 25 9.93 10.15 -8.33
C LEU A 25 8.88 10.07 -9.43
N GLU A 26 9.30 10.13 -10.70
CA GLU A 26 8.38 9.97 -11.84
C GLU A 26 7.77 8.57 -11.88
N TYR A 27 8.54 7.52 -11.58
CA TYR A 27 8.02 6.16 -11.42
C TYR A 27 6.97 6.10 -10.32
N TYR A 28 7.24 6.67 -9.12
CA TYR A 28 6.28 6.69 -8.01
C TYR A 28 5.02 7.49 -8.35
N ARG A 29 5.17 8.60 -9.07
CA ARG A 29 4.03 9.37 -9.59
C ARG A 29 3.13 8.50 -10.47
N MET A 30 3.72 7.73 -11.38
CA MET A 30 2.96 6.82 -12.25
C MET A 30 2.23 5.74 -11.44
N GLN A 31 2.87 5.17 -10.43
CA GLN A 31 2.22 4.17 -9.55
C GLN A 31 1.06 4.80 -8.75
N ALA A 32 1.25 5.99 -8.18
CA ALA A 32 0.21 6.73 -7.47
C ALA A 32 -0.98 7.07 -8.39
N ASN A 33 -0.70 7.45 -9.63
CA ASN A 33 -1.73 7.74 -10.64
C ASN A 33 -2.57 6.49 -10.98
N ARG A 34 -1.96 5.32 -11.08
CA ARG A 34 -2.67 4.05 -11.36
C ARG A 34 -3.75 3.72 -10.33
N VAL A 35 -3.54 4.12 -9.09
CA VAL A 35 -4.50 3.92 -7.99
C VAL A 35 -5.33 5.18 -7.70
N ASN A 36 -5.30 6.17 -8.59
CA ASN A 36 -6.03 7.44 -8.50
C ASN A 36 -5.76 8.23 -7.20
N ALA A 37 -4.53 8.14 -6.68
CA ALA A 37 -4.08 9.01 -5.61
C ALA A 37 -3.82 10.42 -6.16
N ASP A 38 -3.99 11.45 -5.32
CA ASP A 38 -3.74 12.84 -5.71
C ASP A 38 -2.31 13.26 -5.35
N TYR A 39 -1.79 12.71 -4.25
CA TYR A 39 -0.45 12.98 -3.76
C TYR A 39 0.19 11.70 -3.22
N PHE A 40 1.52 11.71 -3.18
CA PHE A 40 2.29 10.69 -2.48
C PHE A 40 3.35 11.34 -1.59
N TYR A 41 3.56 10.73 -0.44
CA TYR A 41 4.54 11.18 0.54
C TYR A 41 5.67 10.14 0.64
N CYS A 42 6.91 10.63 0.53
CA CYS A 42 8.10 9.78 0.58
C CYS A 42 8.89 10.00 1.86
N PHE A 43 9.49 8.94 2.38
CA PHE A 43 10.60 9.04 3.31
C PHE A 43 11.93 9.05 2.56
N ASN A 44 12.90 9.73 3.14
CA ASN A 44 14.28 9.53 2.76
C ASN A 44 14.80 8.28 3.46
N ASN A 45 15.04 7.23 2.70
CA ASN A 45 15.73 6.05 3.23
C ASN A 45 17.16 6.45 3.58
N LEU A 46 17.49 6.44 4.89
CA LEU A 46 18.80 6.84 5.40
C LEU A 46 19.94 5.95 4.91
N ILE A 47 19.66 4.70 4.57
CA ILE A 47 20.66 3.73 4.10
C ILE A 47 21.00 3.96 2.63
N GLU A 48 19.97 4.17 1.80
CA GLU A 48 20.12 4.27 0.35
C GLU A 48 20.08 5.71 -0.15
N ASN A 49 19.83 6.67 0.74
CA ASN A 49 19.68 8.10 0.47
C ASN A 49 18.76 8.39 -0.73
N ARG A 50 17.65 7.65 -0.81
CA ARG A 50 16.65 7.78 -1.86
C ARG A 50 15.25 7.94 -1.26
N PRO A 51 14.34 8.69 -1.94
CA PRO A 51 12.95 8.75 -1.53
C PRO A 51 12.28 7.39 -1.71
N VAL A 52 11.47 6.99 -0.72
CA VAL A 52 10.64 5.78 -0.78
C VAL A 52 9.20 6.18 -0.49
N PRO A 53 8.24 5.86 -1.36
CA PRO A 53 6.85 6.20 -1.13
C PRO A 53 6.32 5.42 0.07
N TYR A 54 5.58 6.11 0.92
CA TYR A 54 5.11 5.55 2.17
C TYR A 54 3.61 5.74 2.37
N ILE A 55 3.09 6.91 1.95
CA ILE A 55 1.69 7.27 2.11
C ILE A 55 1.15 7.74 0.76
N TYR A 56 -0.04 7.26 0.40
CA TYR A 56 -0.84 7.87 -0.63
C TYR A 56 -1.94 8.73 -0.03
N ILE A 57 -2.20 9.90 -0.64
CA ILE A 57 -3.19 10.84 -0.15
C ILE A 57 -4.23 11.06 -1.25
N TYR A 58 -5.49 10.94 -0.84
CA TYR A 58 -6.68 11.16 -1.67
C TYR A 58 -7.41 12.38 -1.13
N ASP A 59 -7.42 13.48 -1.87
CA ASP A 59 -8.10 14.72 -1.50
C ASP A 59 -9.51 14.73 -2.08
N ARG A 60 -10.49 14.55 -1.21
CA ARG A 60 -11.92 14.50 -1.57
C ARG A 60 -12.72 15.60 -0.88
N HIS A 61 -12.03 16.66 -0.48
CA HIS A 61 -12.65 17.80 0.22
C HIS A 61 -13.73 18.47 -0.61
N GLU A 62 -13.57 18.53 -1.94
CA GLU A 62 -14.51 19.21 -2.86
C GLU A 62 -15.47 18.24 -3.57
N CYS A 63 -15.36 16.95 -3.35
CA CYS A 63 -16.19 15.97 -4.03
C CYS A 63 -17.58 15.89 -3.39
N ASN A 64 -18.54 16.56 -4.00
CA ASN A 64 -19.96 16.30 -3.72
C ASN A 64 -20.26 14.81 -3.86
N ASN A 65 -20.74 14.18 -2.83
CA ASN A 65 -21.30 12.83 -2.57
C ASN A 65 -21.51 11.80 -3.72
N LYS A 66 -21.15 12.09 -4.96
CA LYS A 66 -21.39 11.20 -6.11
C LYS A 66 -20.23 10.28 -6.43
N ASP A 67 -19.01 10.64 -6.05
CA ASP A 67 -17.84 9.78 -6.22
C ASP A 67 -17.46 9.15 -4.88
N THR A 68 -18.30 8.23 -4.41
CA THR A 68 -17.97 7.40 -3.25
C THR A 68 -16.73 6.57 -3.58
N ILE A 69 -15.58 7.00 -3.05
CA ILE A 69 -14.38 6.19 -3.11
C ILE A 69 -14.65 4.84 -2.47
N ASN A 70 -14.39 3.79 -3.21
CA ASN A 70 -14.44 2.44 -2.68
C ASN A 70 -13.18 2.17 -1.83
N LEU A 71 -13.28 2.42 -0.52
CA LEU A 71 -12.18 2.23 0.43
C LEU A 71 -11.68 0.78 0.48
N VAL A 72 -12.57 -0.18 0.26
CA VAL A 72 -12.22 -1.60 0.20
C VAL A 72 -11.31 -1.87 -1.00
N GLU A 73 -11.65 -1.28 -2.15
CA GLU A 73 -10.85 -1.44 -3.36
C GLU A 73 -9.49 -0.77 -3.24
N ILE A 74 -9.43 0.45 -2.69
CA ILE A 74 -8.16 1.13 -2.41
C ILE A 74 -7.30 0.27 -1.47
N ASN A 75 -7.86 -0.18 -0.35
CA ASN A 75 -7.09 -1.01 0.59
C ASN A 75 -6.57 -2.29 -0.08
N LYS A 76 -7.40 -2.94 -0.90
CA LYS A 76 -7.01 -4.13 -1.65
C LYS A 76 -5.88 -3.86 -2.63
N GLN A 77 -6.01 -2.81 -3.45
CA GLN A 77 -4.99 -2.43 -4.44
C GLN A 77 -3.66 -2.10 -3.76
N LEU A 78 -3.67 -1.26 -2.71
CA LEU A 78 -2.46 -0.86 -2.02
C LEU A 78 -1.81 -2.01 -1.24
N TRP A 79 -2.63 -2.88 -0.61
CA TRP A 79 -2.12 -4.08 0.02
C TRP A 79 -1.46 -5.03 -1.00
N THR A 80 -2.04 -5.15 -2.20
CA THR A 80 -1.48 -5.98 -3.28
C THR A 80 -0.16 -5.41 -3.81
N LEU A 81 -0.05 -4.08 -3.94
CA LEU A 81 1.21 -3.43 -4.31
C LEU A 81 2.32 -3.66 -3.26
N GLY A 82 1.95 -3.71 -1.97
CA GLY A 82 2.87 -4.03 -0.88
C GLY A 82 3.92 -2.96 -0.56
N GLU A 83 3.93 -1.83 -1.25
CA GLU A 83 4.93 -0.78 -1.11
C GLU A 83 4.47 0.37 -0.22
N ILE A 84 3.15 0.58 -0.13
CA ILE A 84 2.54 1.70 0.59
C ILE A 84 2.00 1.24 1.93
N ALA A 85 2.39 1.92 3.00
CA ALA A 85 1.96 1.54 4.36
C ALA A 85 0.61 2.13 4.74
N LEU A 86 0.31 3.35 4.28
CA LEU A 86 -0.90 4.07 4.65
C LEU A 86 -1.57 4.73 3.45
N ALA A 87 -2.91 4.82 3.50
CA ALA A 87 -3.66 5.71 2.63
C ALA A 87 -4.46 6.70 3.49
N VAL A 88 -4.27 7.98 3.23
CA VAL A 88 -4.98 9.08 3.91
C VAL A 88 -6.03 9.63 2.95
N ILE A 89 -7.29 9.53 3.33
CA ILE A 89 -8.40 10.07 2.56
C ILE A 89 -8.96 11.29 3.33
N ILE A 90 -8.95 12.44 2.68
CA ILE A 90 -9.38 13.72 3.23
C ILE A 90 -10.82 13.97 2.79
N TYR A 91 -11.69 14.20 3.75
CA TYR A 91 -13.09 14.63 3.53
C TYR A 91 -13.31 16.00 4.15
N GLU A 92 -14.45 16.59 3.88
CA GLU A 92 -14.85 17.88 4.48
C GLU A 92 -14.99 17.78 6.01
N ASP A 93 -15.48 16.66 6.51
CA ASP A 93 -15.80 16.40 7.91
C ASP A 93 -14.71 15.63 8.67
N GLY A 94 -13.56 15.36 8.04
CA GLY A 94 -12.44 14.66 8.67
C GLY A 94 -11.62 13.78 7.75
N PHE A 95 -10.97 12.79 8.34
CA PHE A 95 -10.01 11.93 7.68
C PHE A 95 -10.37 10.46 7.89
N LYS A 96 -10.06 9.65 6.87
CA LYS A 96 -9.99 8.20 7.02
C LYS A 96 -8.57 7.76 6.69
N ILE A 97 -7.97 6.99 7.58
CA ILE A 97 -6.62 6.49 7.39
C ILE A 97 -6.68 4.98 7.31
N LEU A 98 -6.31 4.44 6.17
CA LEU A 98 -6.24 3.00 5.95
C LEU A 98 -4.84 2.51 6.29
N ASP A 99 -4.76 1.45 7.05
CA ASP A 99 -3.53 0.69 7.24
C ASP A 99 -3.43 -0.38 6.15
N THR A 100 -2.73 -0.02 5.08
CA THR A 100 -2.62 -0.87 3.88
C THR A 100 -1.62 -2.01 4.03
N ARG A 101 -0.92 -2.10 5.16
CA ARG A 101 -0.09 -3.26 5.54
C ARG A 101 -0.97 -4.48 5.85
N ASN A 102 -2.20 -4.22 6.23
CA ASN A 102 -3.16 -5.25 6.57
C ASN A 102 -4.15 -5.50 5.41
N PRO A 103 -4.50 -6.77 5.14
CA PRO A 103 -5.52 -7.08 4.15
C PRO A 103 -6.90 -6.58 4.60
N ILE A 104 -7.83 -6.50 3.66
CA ILE A 104 -9.24 -6.26 3.97
C ILE A 104 -9.75 -7.32 4.94
N LYS A 105 -10.55 -6.89 5.90
CA LYS A 105 -11.20 -7.78 6.87
C LYS A 105 -12.55 -8.24 6.34
N SER A 106 -12.96 -9.43 6.71
CA SER A 106 -14.30 -9.91 6.42
C SER A 106 -15.11 -9.90 7.71
N VAL A 107 -15.99 -8.92 7.87
CA VAL A 107 -16.87 -8.79 9.03
C VAL A 107 -18.29 -9.13 8.58
N LYS A 108 -18.90 -10.14 9.23
CA LYS A 108 -20.27 -10.62 8.90
C LYS A 108 -20.48 -10.87 7.40
N LYS A 109 -19.48 -11.46 6.72
CA LYS A 109 -19.46 -11.75 5.27
C LYS A 109 -19.42 -10.53 4.36
N LYS A 110 -19.16 -9.34 4.90
CA LYS A 110 -18.92 -8.12 4.10
C LYS A 110 -17.46 -7.75 4.17
N PRO A 111 -16.85 -7.32 3.04
CA PRO A 111 -15.49 -6.82 3.05
C PRO A 111 -15.45 -5.44 3.74
N GLU A 112 -14.53 -5.26 4.66
CA GLU A 112 -14.29 -3.99 5.33
C GLU A 112 -12.81 -3.59 5.17
N PRO A 113 -12.51 -2.29 4.94
CA PRO A 113 -11.15 -1.82 4.86
C PRO A 113 -10.48 -1.89 6.23
N SER A 114 -9.16 -2.03 6.24
CA SER A 114 -8.36 -2.01 7.46
C SER A 114 -8.04 -0.56 7.83
N PHE A 115 -8.71 -0.02 8.85
CA PHE A 115 -8.42 1.32 9.35
C PHE A 115 -7.27 1.32 10.34
N LEU A 116 -6.49 2.41 10.34
CA LEU A 116 -5.44 2.65 11.33
C LEU A 116 -6.05 2.63 12.74
N ASP A 117 -5.48 1.84 13.64
CA ASP A 117 -5.96 1.61 15.01
C ASP A 117 -7.45 1.20 15.10
N GLY A 118 -8.05 0.75 14.00
CA GLY A 118 -9.47 0.42 13.91
C GLY A 118 -10.41 1.64 13.90
N ILE A 119 -9.89 2.85 13.77
CA ILE A 119 -10.67 4.10 13.81
C ILE A 119 -11.15 4.44 12.40
N SER A 120 -12.44 4.34 12.16
CA SER A 120 -13.04 4.56 10.84
C SER A 120 -13.12 6.02 10.40
N VAL A 121 -13.14 6.97 11.35
CA VAL A 121 -13.17 8.41 11.08
C VAL A 121 -12.36 9.15 12.13
N ILE A 122 -11.44 9.99 11.69
CA ILE A 122 -10.62 10.87 12.52
C ILE A 122 -11.02 12.30 12.16
N ARG A 123 -11.58 13.05 13.11
CA ARG A 123 -12.03 14.42 12.84
C ARG A 123 -10.87 15.40 12.76
N GLU A 124 -9.85 15.18 13.56
CA GLU A 124 -8.68 16.05 13.66
C GLU A 124 -7.41 15.21 13.81
N ILE A 125 -6.38 15.56 13.06
CA ILE A 125 -5.07 14.93 13.16
C ILE A 125 -4.20 15.83 14.05
N ASP A 126 -4.07 15.47 15.31
CA ASP A 126 -3.25 16.20 16.29
C ASP A 126 -1.75 16.07 15.97
N SER A 127 -0.93 16.80 16.72
CA SER A 127 0.53 16.78 16.53
C SER A 127 1.16 15.41 16.81
N CYS A 128 0.58 14.62 17.71
CA CYS A 128 1.07 13.29 18.03
C CYS A 128 0.81 12.33 16.88
N LEU A 129 -0.40 12.31 16.35
CA LEU A 129 -0.77 11.48 15.21
C LEU A 129 -0.05 11.90 13.93
N LYS A 130 0.17 13.23 13.72
CA LYS A 130 1.00 13.73 12.60
C LYS A 130 2.42 13.16 12.66
N LYS A 131 3.09 13.24 13.81
CA LYS A 131 4.43 12.67 13.98
C LYS A 131 4.44 11.16 13.77
N ARG A 132 3.46 10.46 14.35
CA ARG A 132 3.34 9.02 14.21
C ARG A 132 3.20 8.60 12.74
N ILE A 133 2.45 9.34 11.95
CA ILE A 133 2.21 9.06 10.52
C ILE A 133 3.39 9.56 9.67
N PHE A 134 3.71 10.85 9.70
CA PHE A 134 4.64 11.48 8.75
C PHE A 134 6.12 11.38 9.14
N GLU A 135 6.45 11.01 10.38
CA GLU A 135 7.80 10.63 10.79
C GLU A 135 8.04 9.11 10.75
N GLY A 136 7.04 8.33 10.39
CA GLY A 136 7.16 6.88 10.23
C GLY A 136 7.22 6.09 11.53
N ARG A 137 6.90 6.69 12.66
CA ARG A 137 6.92 5.99 13.96
C ARG A 137 5.98 4.79 13.99
N ILE A 138 4.90 4.85 13.23
CA ILE A 138 3.98 3.73 13.07
C ILE A 138 4.67 2.45 12.54
N LEU A 139 5.77 2.57 11.80
CA LEU A 139 6.55 1.45 11.31
C LEU A 139 7.38 0.80 12.42
N GLU A 140 7.78 1.60 13.40
CA GLU A 140 8.56 1.15 14.55
C GLU A 140 7.67 0.45 15.58
N GLU A 141 6.39 0.84 15.67
CA GLU A 141 5.43 0.28 16.62
C GLU A 141 5.07 -1.17 16.32
N SER A 142 5.15 -1.59 15.07
CA SER A 142 4.86 -2.97 14.64
C SER A 142 5.86 -3.44 13.58
N PRO A 143 7.16 -3.55 13.92
CA PRO A 143 8.18 -3.91 12.96
C PRO A 143 7.97 -5.31 12.36
N ALA A 144 7.43 -6.26 13.15
CA ALA A 144 7.13 -7.61 12.68
C ALA A 144 5.99 -7.63 11.64
N ASP A 145 5.00 -6.75 11.81
CA ASP A 145 3.88 -6.65 10.88
C ASP A 145 4.25 -5.89 9.60
N TYR A 146 5.21 -4.98 9.68
CA TYR A 146 5.71 -4.25 8.51
C TYR A 146 6.66 -5.07 7.63
N ILE A 147 7.46 -5.91 8.26
CA ILE A 147 8.24 -6.98 7.61
C ILE A 147 7.30 -8.14 7.24
N SER A 148 6.03 -8.10 7.69
CA SER A 148 5.07 -9.11 7.30
C SER A 148 4.89 -9.07 5.79
N VAL A 149 5.85 -9.66 5.18
CA VAL A 149 5.73 -10.50 4.03
C VAL A 149 4.73 -9.90 3.06
N SER A 150 5.21 -9.14 2.10
CA SER A 150 4.40 -8.66 0.98
C SER A 150 3.45 -9.78 0.55
N PRO A 151 2.26 -9.49 0.02
CA PRO A 151 1.36 -10.52 -0.52
C PRO A 151 2.10 -11.50 -1.43
N TYR A 152 3.07 -10.99 -2.16
CA TYR A 152 3.98 -11.76 -2.99
C TYR A 152 4.82 -12.76 -2.17
N GLN A 153 5.39 -12.35 -1.05
CA GLN A 153 6.16 -13.24 -0.17
C GLN A 153 5.26 -14.30 0.51
N LYS A 154 4.05 -13.91 0.96
CA LYS A 154 3.05 -14.88 1.47
C LYS A 154 2.66 -15.88 0.40
N LEU A 155 2.51 -15.42 -0.84
CA LEU A 155 2.28 -16.30 -1.97
C LEU A 155 3.46 -17.24 -2.18
N LEU A 156 4.70 -16.73 -2.19
CA LEU A 156 5.91 -17.56 -2.33
C LEU A 156 6.02 -18.60 -1.21
N ASP A 157 5.77 -18.22 0.04
CA ASP A 157 5.79 -19.13 1.19
C ASP A 157 4.72 -20.23 1.07
N HIS A 158 3.50 -19.87 0.64
CA HIS A 158 2.45 -20.84 0.38
C HIS A 158 2.80 -21.80 -0.75
N ILE A 159 3.36 -21.27 -1.81
CA ILE A 159 3.84 -22.02 -2.96
C ILE A 159 4.98 -22.97 -2.53
N GLU A 160 5.95 -22.47 -1.78
CA GLU A 160 7.06 -23.28 -1.29
C GLU A 160 6.56 -24.41 -0.40
N LYS A 161 5.68 -24.14 0.56
CA LYS A 161 5.04 -25.15 1.40
C LYS A 161 4.27 -26.18 0.58
N TYR A 162 3.53 -25.74 -0.43
CA TYR A 162 2.78 -26.63 -1.33
C TYR A 162 3.72 -27.52 -2.14
N VAL A 163 4.76 -26.94 -2.74
CA VAL A 163 5.77 -27.66 -3.53
C VAL A 163 6.51 -28.68 -2.67
N LEU A 164 6.93 -28.31 -1.45
CA LEU A 164 7.60 -29.21 -0.52
C LEU A 164 6.70 -30.39 -0.11
N ASN A 165 5.43 -30.13 0.14
CA ASN A 165 4.47 -31.18 0.48
C ASN A 165 4.21 -32.13 -0.70
N LYS A 166 4.08 -31.58 -1.92
CA LYS A 166 3.86 -32.37 -3.13
C LYS A 166 5.12 -33.14 -3.56
N ASN A 167 6.30 -32.58 -3.38
CA ASN A 167 7.56 -33.25 -3.68
C ASN A 167 7.70 -34.57 -2.89
N LYS A 168 7.30 -34.58 -1.61
CA LYS A 168 7.26 -35.80 -0.78
C LYS A 168 6.34 -36.88 -1.35
N GLN A 169 5.29 -36.50 -2.09
CA GLN A 169 4.31 -37.43 -2.67
C GLN A 169 4.71 -37.90 -4.09
N ILE A 170 5.36 -37.06 -4.88
CA ILE A 170 5.59 -37.30 -6.32
C ILE A 170 7.04 -37.75 -6.60
N GLY A 171 7.97 -37.54 -5.64
CA GLY A 171 9.38 -37.90 -5.84
C GLY A 171 10.09 -37.12 -6.96
N CYS A 172 9.55 -35.96 -7.33
CA CYS A 172 10.12 -35.12 -8.37
C CYS A 172 11.23 -34.24 -7.82
N GLU A 173 12.18 -33.86 -8.67
CA GLU A 173 13.28 -32.98 -8.26
C GLU A 173 12.74 -31.60 -7.86
N LEU A 174 13.02 -31.16 -6.64
CA LEU A 174 12.49 -29.92 -6.04
C LEU A 174 12.79 -28.69 -6.91
N GLU A 175 13.98 -28.63 -7.51
CA GLU A 175 14.40 -27.55 -8.40
C GLU A 175 13.57 -27.49 -9.69
N LEU A 176 13.19 -28.64 -10.20
CA LEU A 176 12.34 -28.73 -11.39
C LEU A 176 10.92 -28.21 -11.09
N LEU A 177 10.37 -28.59 -9.93
CA LEU A 177 9.07 -28.08 -9.47
C LEU A 177 9.07 -26.58 -9.25
N LYS A 178 10.12 -26.02 -8.63
CA LYS A 178 10.27 -24.56 -8.47
C LYS A 178 10.32 -23.84 -9.82
N LYS A 179 11.10 -24.33 -10.77
CA LYS A 179 11.21 -23.77 -12.13
C LYS A 179 9.88 -23.81 -12.88
N LEU A 180 9.14 -24.91 -12.80
CA LEU A 180 7.82 -25.03 -13.40
C LEU A 180 6.84 -24.02 -12.80
N LEU A 181 6.84 -23.91 -11.50
CA LEU A 181 5.95 -22.97 -10.79
C LEU A 181 6.21 -21.52 -11.18
N VAL A 182 7.49 -21.10 -11.21
CA VAL A 182 7.86 -19.74 -11.65
C VAL A 182 7.37 -19.48 -13.07
N LYS A 183 7.52 -20.47 -13.98
CA LYS A 183 7.01 -20.35 -15.34
C LYS A 183 5.49 -20.20 -15.39
N PHE A 184 4.74 -20.97 -14.61
CA PHE A 184 3.28 -20.84 -14.55
C PHE A 184 2.82 -19.50 -14.03
N ILE A 185 3.47 -18.97 -12.97
CA ILE A 185 3.18 -17.63 -12.44
C ILE A 185 3.46 -16.58 -13.53
N LEU A 186 4.59 -16.69 -14.24
CA LEU A 186 4.95 -15.76 -15.29
C LEU A 186 3.95 -15.80 -16.47
N ILE A 187 3.55 -16.97 -16.89
CA ILE A 187 2.54 -17.15 -17.94
C ILE A 187 1.23 -16.51 -17.52
N LYS A 188 0.78 -16.81 -16.30
CA LYS A 188 -0.47 -16.24 -15.77
C LYS A 188 -0.43 -14.71 -15.65
N TYR A 189 0.70 -14.17 -15.20
CA TYR A 189 0.93 -12.73 -15.18
C TYR A 189 0.86 -12.10 -16.57
N LEU A 190 1.47 -12.74 -17.57
CA LEU A 190 1.46 -12.26 -18.96
C LEU A 190 0.06 -12.35 -19.58
N GLU A 191 -0.71 -13.40 -19.29
CA GLU A 191 -2.11 -13.50 -19.74
C GLU A 191 -2.96 -12.34 -19.21
N GLU A 192 -2.78 -11.96 -17.94
CA GLU A 192 -3.53 -10.85 -17.31
C GLU A 192 -3.10 -9.46 -17.79
N GLN A 193 -1.99 -9.32 -18.50
CA GLN A 193 -1.54 -8.04 -19.10
C GLN A 193 -2.02 -7.84 -20.54
N VAL A 194 -2.63 -8.85 -21.17
CA VAL A 194 -3.05 -8.81 -22.57
C VAL A 194 -4.54 -8.43 -22.72
N ASP A 195 -5.30 -8.44 -21.63
CA ASP A 195 -6.69 -7.94 -21.56
C ASP A 195 -6.73 -6.47 -21.11
#